data_9a406220f6301703cc2ef3574a92d891
#
_entry.id   9a406220f6301703cc2ef3574a92d891
#
_cell.length_a   1.000
_cell.length_b   1.000
_cell.length_c   1.000
_cell.angle_alpha   90.00
_cell.angle_beta   90.00
_cell.angle_gamma   90.00
#
_symmetry.space_group_name_H-M   'P 1'
#
loop_
_entity.id
_entity.type
_entity.pdbx_description
1 polymer ?
#
loop_
_entity_poly.entity_id
_entity_poly.type
_entity_poly.pdbx_seq_one_letter_code
_entity_poly.pdbx_strand_id
1 'polypeptide(L)'
;MGIYVDGVLKYGWDGLKLDFIDSFTLRDESPTNYEMMDTVSVEEGVDKLLSQVTKRLKEINPEFLIEFRQSYVGPVISKYGNMLRATDCPNDALSNKLNTLSLRLTSGKAAVHSDMLMWSKNDTLESVAYQLLAIMFSVPQISIRFDSITTEQRELLKDFLTFWRAHSDTIMNGEIIILEPWADFSTAKAINKNEAITVLYGNNSEKSENGITSYIFNSTGKGHIYLETDTERTYDIIDYKENIKKSGKIPVGVSKIALLPTECLRVNK
;
A
#
# COMPACT_ATOMS: atom_id res chain seq x y z
N MET A 1 5.93 -27.30 13.28
CA MET A 1 4.64 -26.73 13.74
C MET A 1 4.72 -26.21 15.17
N GLY A 2 5.20 -26.99 16.15
CA GLY A 2 5.29 -26.58 17.57
C GLY A 2 5.94 -25.21 17.79
N ILE A 3 7.08 -24.93 17.15
CA ILE A 3 7.83 -23.67 17.31
C ILE A 3 6.95 -22.43 17.10
N TYR A 4 6.12 -22.41 16.07
CA TYR A 4 5.23 -21.24 15.77
C TYR A 4 4.15 -21.10 16.85
N VAL A 5 3.45 -22.19 17.17
CA VAL A 5 2.35 -22.19 18.13
C VAL A 5 2.85 -21.90 19.55
N ASP A 6 3.93 -22.54 19.96
CA ASP A 6 4.53 -22.36 21.28
C ASP A 6 5.06 -20.92 21.47
N GLY A 7 5.63 -20.32 20.40
CA GLY A 7 6.05 -18.92 20.41
C GLY A 7 4.87 -17.96 20.61
N VAL A 8 3.77 -18.18 19.90
CA VAL A 8 2.54 -17.38 20.06
C VAL A 8 1.97 -17.50 21.45
N LEU A 9 1.81 -18.72 21.98
CA LEU A 9 1.29 -18.96 23.32
C LEU A 9 2.19 -18.37 24.41
N LYS A 10 3.52 -18.49 24.25
CA LYS A 10 4.50 -17.99 25.22
C LYS A 10 4.60 -16.47 25.27
N TYR A 11 4.54 -15.81 24.12
CA TYR A 11 4.82 -14.38 24.00
C TYR A 11 3.58 -13.53 23.73
N GLY A 12 2.42 -14.14 23.47
CA GLY A 12 1.16 -13.43 23.23
C GLY A 12 1.16 -12.64 21.93
N TRP A 13 1.78 -13.16 20.85
CA TRP A 13 1.80 -12.47 19.56
C TRP A 13 0.44 -12.57 18.85
N ASP A 14 0.06 -11.48 18.20
CA ASP A 14 -1.16 -11.40 17.39
C ASP A 14 -0.93 -11.75 15.90
N GLY A 15 0.32 -11.93 15.50
CA GLY A 15 0.67 -12.25 14.13
C GLY A 15 2.11 -12.73 13.94
N LEU A 16 2.38 -13.27 12.78
CA LEU A 16 3.69 -13.74 12.34
C LEU A 16 3.96 -13.29 10.90
N LYS A 17 5.19 -12.90 10.63
CA LYS A 17 5.73 -12.84 9.29
C LYS A 17 6.44 -14.18 8.99
N LEU A 18 6.00 -14.88 7.96
CA LEU A 18 6.62 -16.12 7.49
C LEU A 18 7.50 -15.79 6.28
N ASP A 19 8.81 -15.72 6.53
CA ASP A 19 9.79 -15.35 5.52
C ASP A 19 10.50 -16.59 4.95
N PHE A 20 11.07 -16.46 3.74
CA PHE A 20 11.85 -17.50 3.05
C PHE A 20 11.13 -18.83 2.83
N ILE A 21 9.81 -18.83 2.78
CA ILE A 21 9.05 -20.07 2.53
C ILE A 21 9.21 -20.61 1.09
N ASP A 22 9.70 -19.77 0.18
CA ASP A 22 10.10 -20.12 -1.19
C ASP A 22 11.54 -20.68 -1.26
N SER A 23 12.26 -20.70 -0.15
CA SER A 23 13.63 -21.20 -0.07
C SER A 23 13.76 -22.65 0.37
N PHE A 24 12.63 -23.32 0.61
CA PHE A 24 12.64 -24.76 0.86
C PHE A 24 13.00 -25.51 -0.40
N THR A 25 14.12 -26.21 -0.40
CA THR A 25 14.62 -27.01 -1.52
C THR A 25 15.15 -28.35 -1.05
N LEU A 26 15.10 -29.37 -1.92
CA LEU A 26 15.85 -30.59 -1.69
C LEU A 26 17.34 -30.29 -1.88
N ARG A 27 18.16 -30.86 -1.02
CA ARG A 27 19.63 -30.83 -1.14
C ARG A 27 20.13 -32.22 -1.57
N ASP A 28 21.37 -32.26 -2.04
CA ASP A 28 21.99 -33.55 -2.47
C ASP A 28 22.00 -34.60 -1.35
N GLU A 29 22.10 -34.14 -0.09
CA GLU A 29 22.08 -35.01 1.10
C GLU A 29 20.65 -35.31 1.60
N SER A 30 19.62 -34.80 0.92
CA SER A 30 18.24 -35.05 1.36
C SER A 30 17.92 -36.56 1.25
N PRO A 31 17.20 -37.14 2.24
CA PRO A 31 16.80 -38.51 2.18
C PRO A 31 16.00 -38.82 0.92
N THR A 32 16.33 -39.88 0.23
CA THR A 32 15.58 -40.39 -0.93
C THR A 32 14.64 -41.54 -0.56
N ASN A 33 14.64 -41.95 0.71
CA ASN A 33 13.75 -42.99 1.21
C ASN A 33 12.39 -42.37 1.57
N TYR A 34 11.42 -42.53 0.69
CA TYR A 34 10.05 -42.00 0.88
C TYR A 34 9.33 -42.59 2.10
N GLU A 35 9.72 -43.75 2.62
CA GLU A 35 9.12 -44.34 3.82
C GLU A 35 9.40 -43.50 5.09
N MET A 36 10.45 -42.69 5.05
CA MET A 36 10.84 -41.78 6.15
C MET A 36 10.41 -40.33 5.94
N MET A 37 9.71 -40.06 4.84
CA MET A 37 9.28 -38.66 4.48
C MET A 37 7.78 -38.51 4.68
N ASP A 38 7.37 -37.39 5.24
CA ASP A 38 5.95 -37.04 5.42
C ASP A 38 5.26 -36.70 4.08
N THR A 39 6.03 -36.31 3.07
CA THR A 39 5.56 -35.91 1.73
C THR A 39 6.60 -36.29 0.68
N VAL A 40 6.17 -36.38 -0.57
CA VAL A 40 7.05 -36.74 -1.71
C VAL A 40 7.60 -35.51 -2.45
N SER A 41 7.06 -34.29 -2.15
CA SER A 41 7.55 -33.06 -2.76
C SER A 41 7.70 -31.94 -1.71
N VAL A 42 8.57 -30.99 -2.03
CA VAL A 42 8.77 -29.79 -1.19
C VAL A 42 7.48 -28.96 -1.13
N GLU A 43 6.83 -28.78 -2.26
CA GLU A 43 5.61 -27.99 -2.40
C GLU A 43 4.48 -28.59 -1.54
N GLU A 44 4.30 -29.90 -1.59
CA GLU A 44 3.33 -30.62 -0.74
C GLU A 44 3.69 -30.47 0.75
N GLY A 45 4.97 -30.56 1.09
CA GLY A 45 5.47 -30.37 2.45
C GLY A 45 5.19 -28.96 2.98
N VAL A 46 5.41 -27.93 2.16
CA VAL A 46 5.11 -26.53 2.50
C VAL A 46 3.60 -26.31 2.66
N ASP A 47 2.79 -26.82 1.73
CA ASP A 47 1.33 -26.72 1.81
C ASP A 47 0.78 -27.36 3.08
N LYS A 48 1.25 -28.58 3.41
CA LYS A 48 0.88 -29.30 4.64
C LYS A 48 1.32 -28.56 5.89
N LEU A 49 2.55 -28.03 5.92
CA LEU A 49 3.07 -27.23 7.04
C LEU A 49 2.22 -25.99 7.27
N LEU A 50 2.02 -25.17 6.23
CA LEU A 50 1.27 -23.90 6.32
C LEU A 50 -0.19 -24.16 6.68
N SER A 51 -0.83 -25.18 6.12
CA SER A 51 -2.20 -25.56 6.45
C SER A 51 -2.35 -25.88 7.95
N GLN A 52 -1.45 -26.69 8.49
CA GLN A 52 -1.48 -27.07 9.90
C GLN A 52 -1.15 -25.90 10.82
N VAL A 53 -0.15 -25.07 10.50
CA VAL A 53 0.22 -23.89 11.27
C VAL A 53 -0.94 -22.89 11.30
N THR A 54 -1.49 -22.54 10.13
CA THR A 54 -2.59 -21.57 10.03
C THR A 54 -3.83 -22.05 10.80
N LYS A 55 -4.19 -23.33 10.66
CA LYS A 55 -5.31 -23.91 11.42
C LYS A 55 -5.12 -23.74 12.91
N ARG A 56 -3.96 -24.13 13.46
CA ARG A 56 -3.68 -24.06 14.90
C ARG A 56 -3.62 -22.61 15.41
N LEU A 57 -3.04 -21.69 14.64
CA LEU A 57 -2.98 -20.28 15.03
C LEU A 57 -4.37 -19.64 15.06
N LYS A 58 -5.23 -19.97 14.10
CA LYS A 58 -6.61 -19.48 14.06
C LYS A 58 -7.53 -20.13 15.10
N GLU A 59 -7.21 -21.31 15.59
CA GLU A 59 -7.88 -21.91 16.76
C GLU A 59 -7.59 -21.11 18.05
N ILE A 60 -6.39 -20.50 18.16
CA ILE A 60 -5.99 -19.65 19.29
C ILE A 60 -6.60 -18.24 19.14
N ASN A 61 -6.46 -17.64 17.96
CA ASN A 61 -6.98 -16.33 17.63
C ASN A 61 -7.52 -16.35 16.17
N PRO A 62 -8.86 -16.30 15.94
CA PRO A 62 -9.43 -16.29 14.61
C PRO A 62 -8.94 -15.12 13.72
N GLU A 63 -8.58 -13.99 14.34
CA GLU A 63 -8.06 -12.78 13.68
C GLU A 63 -6.53 -12.77 13.56
N PHE A 64 -5.86 -13.92 13.78
CA PHE A 64 -4.42 -14.00 13.74
C PHE A 64 -3.85 -13.54 12.39
N LEU A 65 -2.86 -12.63 12.42
CA LEU A 65 -2.25 -12.04 11.24
C LEU A 65 -1.10 -12.92 10.73
N ILE A 66 -1.10 -13.22 9.43
CA ILE A 66 -0.02 -13.93 8.78
C ILE A 66 0.39 -13.15 7.54
N GLU A 67 1.65 -12.68 7.56
CA GLU A 67 2.25 -11.91 6.48
C GLU A 67 3.14 -12.77 5.59
N PHE A 68 2.95 -12.62 4.29
CA PHE A 68 3.88 -13.05 3.25
C PHE A 68 4.41 -11.87 2.46
N ARG A 69 5.61 -11.98 1.90
CA ARG A 69 6.19 -10.95 1.02
C ARG A 69 6.32 -11.44 -0.42
N GLN A 70 6.45 -10.52 -1.35
CA GLN A 70 6.96 -10.88 -2.68
C GLN A 70 8.37 -11.49 -2.52
N SER A 71 8.71 -12.51 -3.27
CA SER A 71 8.09 -13.06 -4.50
C SER A 71 7.04 -14.16 -4.28
N TYR A 72 6.90 -14.71 -3.08
CA TYR A 72 5.98 -15.82 -2.81
C TYR A 72 4.57 -15.34 -2.47
N VAL A 73 3.95 -14.67 -3.41
CA VAL A 73 2.54 -14.26 -3.39
C VAL A 73 1.80 -14.93 -4.54
N GLY A 74 0.57 -15.32 -4.32
CA GLY A 74 -0.24 -15.96 -5.36
C GLY A 74 -1.44 -16.71 -4.79
N PRO A 75 -2.29 -17.34 -5.66
CA PRO A 75 -3.54 -17.95 -5.23
C PRO A 75 -3.37 -19.06 -4.20
N VAL A 76 -2.31 -19.87 -4.31
CA VAL A 76 -2.07 -20.98 -3.39
C VAL A 76 -1.69 -20.47 -2.01
N ILE A 77 -0.74 -19.53 -1.93
CA ILE A 77 -0.27 -19.01 -0.65
C ILE A 77 -1.31 -18.11 0.04
N SER A 78 -2.18 -17.44 -0.72
CA SER A 78 -3.22 -16.55 -0.19
C SER A 78 -4.25 -17.25 0.70
N LYS A 79 -4.37 -18.60 0.65
CA LYS A 79 -5.21 -19.37 1.57
C LYS A 79 -4.66 -19.41 3.00
N TYR A 80 -3.39 -19.08 3.20
CA TYR A 80 -2.69 -19.15 4.49
C TYR A 80 -2.40 -17.80 5.12
N GLY A 81 -2.32 -16.73 4.34
CA GLY A 81 -2.02 -15.38 4.82
C GLY A 81 -3.13 -14.38 4.53
N ASN A 82 -3.20 -13.33 5.34
CA ASN A 82 -4.13 -12.23 5.19
C ASN A 82 -3.44 -10.88 5.02
N MET A 83 -2.10 -10.89 4.97
CA MET A 83 -1.26 -9.71 4.73
C MET A 83 -0.18 -10.04 3.71
N LEU A 84 0.00 -9.14 2.74
CA LEU A 84 1.02 -9.25 1.70
C LEU A 84 1.91 -8.00 1.73
N ARG A 85 3.22 -8.19 1.71
CA ARG A 85 4.19 -7.10 1.69
C ARG A 85 4.90 -7.02 0.33
N ALA A 86 5.13 -5.80 -0.14
CA ALA A 86 6.00 -5.53 -1.28
C ALA A 86 7.42 -6.10 -1.04
N THR A 87 8.15 -6.42 -2.11
CA THR A 87 9.55 -6.86 -2.00
C THR A 87 10.43 -5.73 -1.45
N ASP A 88 11.62 -6.11 -0.97
CA ASP A 88 12.56 -5.16 -0.38
C ASP A 88 12.99 -4.09 -1.42
N CYS A 89 12.62 -2.85 -1.17
CA CYS A 89 12.92 -1.70 -2.03
C CYS A 89 13.08 -0.40 -1.19
N PRO A 90 13.91 -0.42 -0.14
CA PRO A 90 14.10 0.75 0.72
C PRO A 90 14.67 1.93 -0.08
N ASN A 91 14.18 3.14 0.19
CA ASN A 91 14.53 4.38 -0.51
C ASN A 91 14.18 4.44 -2.01
N ASP A 92 13.47 3.45 -2.54
CA ASP A 92 13.02 3.43 -3.93
C ASP A 92 11.50 3.60 -4.02
N ALA A 93 11.07 4.86 -4.15
CA ALA A 93 9.65 5.20 -4.26
C ALA A 93 8.99 4.58 -5.50
N LEU A 94 9.72 4.48 -6.62
CA LEU A 94 9.17 3.88 -7.84
C LEU A 94 8.94 2.40 -7.66
N SER A 95 9.92 1.65 -7.21
CA SER A 95 9.79 0.21 -6.95
C SER A 95 8.71 -0.07 -5.90
N ASN A 96 8.64 0.72 -4.83
CA ASN A 96 7.61 0.58 -3.80
C ASN A 96 6.21 0.81 -4.37
N LYS A 97 6.03 1.82 -5.22
CA LYS A 97 4.79 2.07 -5.96
C LYS A 97 4.42 0.89 -6.84
N LEU A 98 5.33 0.45 -7.71
CA LEU A 98 5.07 -0.62 -8.68
C LEU A 98 4.69 -1.93 -7.97
N ASN A 99 5.42 -2.29 -6.93
CA ASN A 99 5.19 -3.51 -6.18
C ASN A 99 3.87 -3.47 -5.40
N THR A 100 3.58 -2.37 -4.70
CA THR A 100 2.32 -2.25 -3.95
C THR A 100 1.10 -2.23 -4.86
N LEU A 101 1.12 -1.47 -5.97
CA LEU A 101 0.01 -1.43 -6.92
C LEU A 101 -0.20 -2.78 -7.62
N SER A 102 0.88 -3.47 -8.01
CA SER A 102 0.80 -4.81 -8.59
C SER A 102 0.18 -5.82 -7.60
N LEU A 103 0.56 -5.76 -6.33
CA LEU A 103 -0.05 -6.58 -5.29
C LEU A 103 -1.52 -6.24 -5.09
N ARG A 104 -1.89 -4.98 -5.08
CA ARG A 104 -3.29 -4.53 -4.96
C ARG A 104 -4.19 -5.09 -6.06
N LEU A 105 -3.68 -5.24 -7.27
CA LEU A 105 -4.42 -5.85 -8.39
C LEU A 105 -4.68 -7.36 -8.19
N THR A 106 -3.89 -8.03 -7.37
CA THR A 106 -3.92 -9.50 -7.23
C THR A 106 -4.22 -10.00 -5.82
N SER A 107 -4.23 -9.11 -4.83
CA SER A 107 -4.37 -9.48 -3.40
C SER A 107 -5.78 -9.88 -2.98
N GLY A 108 -6.80 -9.60 -3.79
CA GLY A 108 -8.19 -9.78 -3.37
C GLY A 108 -8.49 -8.95 -2.12
N LYS A 109 -8.84 -9.62 -1.02
CA LYS A 109 -9.13 -8.97 0.29
C LYS A 109 -7.95 -8.96 1.25
N ALA A 110 -6.80 -9.52 0.87
CA ALA A 110 -5.61 -9.46 1.72
C ALA A 110 -5.10 -8.02 1.82
N ALA A 111 -4.69 -7.61 3.01
CA ALA A 111 -4.06 -6.33 3.21
C ALA A 111 -2.70 -6.29 2.50
N VAL A 112 -2.43 -5.21 1.77
CA VAL A 112 -1.14 -4.99 1.13
C VAL A 112 -0.39 -3.93 1.89
N HIS A 113 0.84 -4.23 2.32
CA HIS A 113 1.71 -3.20 2.85
C HIS A 113 2.84 -2.83 1.88
N SER A 114 3.29 -1.57 2.01
CA SER A 114 4.52 -1.12 1.39
C SER A 114 5.73 -1.87 1.95
N ASP A 115 6.84 -1.83 1.26
CA ASP A 115 8.13 -1.99 1.92
C ASP A 115 8.45 -0.75 2.75
N MET A 116 9.50 -0.83 3.56
CA MET A 116 9.89 0.22 4.49
C MET A 116 10.18 1.55 3.77
N LEU A 117 9.57 2.62 4.25
CA LEU A 117 9.91 3.97 3.83
C LEU A 117 11.12 4.48 4.62
N MET A 118 12.10 5.00 3.90
CA MET A 118 13.31 5.56 4.47
C MET A 118 13.69 6.86 3.75
N TRP A 119 14.07 7.87 4.50
CA TRP A 119 14.66 9.11 4.00
C TRP A 119 15.57 9.74 5.07
N SER A 120 16.31 10.76 4.70
CA SER A 120 17.23 11.49 5.56
C SER A 120 16.75 12.91 5.82
N LYS A 121 17.34 13.58 6.81
CA LYS A 121 17.07 15.00 7.08
C LYS A 121 17.43 15.94 5.92
N ASN A 122 18.24 15.46 4.96
CA ASN A 122 18.67 16.25 3.80
C ASN A 122 17.70 16.14 2.62
N ASP A 123 16.72 15.23 2.69
CA ASP A 123 15.69 15.12 1.67
C ASP A 123 14.70 16.27 1.77
N THR A 124 14.25 16.79 0.63
CA THR A 124 13.26 17.86 0.58
C THR A 124 11.87 17.35 1.00
N LEU A 125 10.99 18.24 1.41
CA LEU A 125 9.60 17.86 1.73
C LEU A 125 8.88 17.28 0.51
N GLU A 126 9.19 17.75 -0.70
CA GLU A 126 8.64 17.18 -1.94
C GLU A 126 9.12 15.74 -2.13
N SER A 127 10.43 15.44 -1.90
CA SER A 127 10.96 14.08 -1.98
C SER A 127 10.27 13.15 -0.98
N VAL A 128 10.08 13.60 0.25
CA VAL A 128 9.32 12.86 1.27
C VAL A 128 7.88 12.64 0.82
N ALA A 129 7.20 13.68 0.30
CA ALA A 129 5.83 13.57 -0.20
C ALA A 129 5.74 12.54 -1.34
N TYR A 130 6.68 12.52 -2.29
CA TYR A 130 6.71 11.50 -3.35
C TYR A 130 6.79 10.08 -2.81
N GLN A 131 7.60 9.82 -1.79
CA GLN A 131 7.67 8.50 -1.15
C GLN A 131 6.34 8.13 -0.47
N LEU A 132 5.71 9.07 0.23
CA LEU A 132 4.42 8.86 0.88
C LEU A 132 3.30 8.60 -0.15
N LEU A 133 3.25 9.39 -1.23
CA LEU A 133 2.26 9.22 -2.29
C LEU A 133 2.47 7.92 -3.07
N ALA A 134 3.71 7.45 -3.23
CA ALA A 134 4.02 6.18 -3.88
C ALA A 134 3.30 4.99 -3.23
N ILE A 135 3.07 5.05 -1.91
CA ILE A 135 2.45 3.96 -1.15
C ILE A 135 1.03 4.27 -0.67
N MET A 136 0.39 5.32 -1.22
CA MET A 136 -0.95 5.76 -0.81
C MET A 136 -1.96 4.61 -0.72
N PHE A 137 -1.93 3.67 -1.67
CA PHE A 137 -2.90 2.58 -1.78
C PHE A 137 -2.45 1.29 -1.08
N SER A 138 -1.58 1.39 -0.10
CA SER A 138 -1.12 0.29 0.74
C SER A 138 -1.02 0.71 2.20
N VAL A 139 -0.90 -0.23 3.12
CA VAL A 139 -0.62 0.08 4.53
C VAL A 139 0.82 0.60 4.63
N PRO A 140 1.05 1.81 5.15
CA PRO A 140 2.38 2.39 5.23
C PRO A 140 3.27 1.65 6.23
N GLN A 141 4.47 1.24 5.81
CA GLN A 141 5.52 0.72 6.67
C GLN A 141 6.62 1.78 6.84
N ILE A 142 6.75 2.34 8.03
CA ILE A 142 7.66 3.44 8.33
C ILE A 142 8.88 2.89 9.08
N SER A 143 10.08 3.07 8.52
CA SER A 143 11.35 2.59 9.10
C SER A 143 12.40 3.69 9.28
N ILE A 144 11.96 4.94 9.26
CA ILE A 144 12.83 6.07 9.57
C ILE A 144 13.05 6.22 11.06
N ARG A 145 14.20 6.74 11.42
CA ARG A 145 14.46 7.15 12.79
C ARG A 145 13.91 8.56 13.01
N PHE A 146 12.91 8.69 13.85
CA PHE A 146 12.23 9.98 14.13
C PHE A 146 13.14 11.05 14.73
N ASP A 147 14.21 10.64 15.42
CA ASP A 147 15.22 11.54 15.97
C ASP A 147 16.23 12.05 14.92
N SER A 148 16.26 11.45 13.74
CA SER A 148 17.20 11.76 12.66
C SER A 148 16.61 12.54 11.48
N ILE A 149 15.34 12.94 11.57
CA ILE A 149 14.66 13.73 10.53
C ILE A 149 14.26 15.12 11.05
N THR A 150 13.96 16.05 10.13
CA THR A 150 13.55 17.40 10.51
C THR A 150 12.14 17.43 11.13
N THR A 151 11.83 18.51 11.82
CA THR A 151 10.48 18.71 12.37
C THR A 151 9.42 18.77 11.28
N GLU A 152 9.71 19.46 10.18
CA GLU A 152 8.83 19.61 9.03
C GLU A 152 8.55 18.26 8.35
N GLN A 153 9.58 17.41 8.18
CA GLN A 153 9.41 16.06 7.64
C GLN A 153 8.56 15.18 8.57
N ARG A 154 8.74 15.33 9.88
CA ARG A 154 7.93 14.60 10.88
C ARG A 154 6.47 15.04 10.87
N GLU A 155 6.22 16.34 10.77
CA GLU A 155 4.85 16.86 10.67
C GLU A 155 4.19 16.41 9.36
N LEU A 156 4.89 16.47 8.22
CA LEU A 156 4.37 15.97 6.94
C LEU A 156 3.97 14.49 7.02
N LEU A 157 4.83 13.64 7.62
CA LEU A 157 4.52 12.23 7.82
C LEU A 157 3.28 12.05 8.72
N LYS A 158 3.22 12.76 9.84
CA LYS A 158 2.08 12.71 10.76
C LYS A 158 0.78 13.10 10.07
N ASP A 159 0.83 14.15 9.26
CA ASP A 159 -0.32 14.67 8.53
C ASP A 159 -0.78 13.69 7.46
N PHE A 160 0.16 13.12 6.70
CA PHE A 160 -0.12 12.04 5.74
C PHE A 160 -0.78 10.83 6.42
N LEU A 161 -0.25 10.35 7.55
CA LEU A 161 -0.82 9.23 8.28
C LEU A 161 -2.20 9.55 8.87
N THR A 162 -2.45 10.81 9.23
CA THR A 162 -3.76 11.27 9.69
C THR A 162 -4.76 11.24 8.56
N PHE A 163 -4.43 11.79 7.39
CA PHE A 163 -5.23 11.71 6.18
C PHE A 163 -5.48 10.24 5.78
N TRP A 164 -4.41 9.45 5.65
CA TRP A 164 -4.50 8.04 5.27
C TRP A 164 -5.45 7.27 6.19
N ARG A 165 -5.35 7.49 7.51
CA ARG A 165 -6.21 6.80 8.49
C ARG A 165 -7.67 7.24 8.40
N ALA A 166 -7.93 8.54 8.18
CA ALA A 166 -9.28 9.06 8.02
C ALA A 166 -9.99 8.47 6.79
N HIS A 167 -9.22 8.23 5.72
CA HIS A 167 -9.72 7.71 4.44
C HIS A 167 -9.38 6.23 4.19
N SER A 168 -8.93 5.50 5.21
CA SER A 168 -8.43 4.12 5.08
C SER A 168 -9.47 3.15 4.50
N ASP A 169 -10.74 3.35 4.77
CA ASP A 169 -11.80 2.52 4.20
C ASP A 169 -11.86 2.65 2.68
N THR A 170 -11.83 3.87 2.16
CA THR A 170 -11.78 4.09 0.70
C THR A 170 -10.48 3.56 0.10
N ILE A 171 -9.35 3.88 0.72
CA ILE A 171 -8.01 3.50 0.24
C ILE A 171 -7.86 1.97 0.16
N MET A 172 -8.32 1.24 1.18
CA MET A 172 -8.09 -0.20 1.29
C MET A 172 -9.24 -1.06 0.75
N ASN A 173 -10.48 -0.63 0.93
CA ASN A 173 -11.68 -1.39 0.62
C ASN A 173 -12.46 -0.86 -0.58
N GLY A 174 -12.18 0.37 -1.05
CA GLY A 174 -12.77 0.93 -2.25
C GLY A 174 -12.40 0.16 -3.52
N GLU A 175 -13.14 0.37 -4.58
CA GLU A 175 -12.78 -0.11 -5.92
C GLU A 175 -11.47 0.55 -6.33
N ILE A 176 -10.46 -0.25 -6.66
CA ILE A 176 -9.15 0.23 -7.10
C ILE A 176 -9.07 0.25 -8.62
N ILE A 177 -8.73 1.40 -9.18
CA ILE A 177 -8.54 1.61 -10.61
C ILE A 177 -7.09 2.05 -10.81
N ILE A 178 -6.33 1.28 -11.58
CA ILE A 178 -4.93 1.55 -11.85
C ILE A 178 -4.75 1.59 -13.37
N LEU A 179 -4.24 2.71 -13.86
CA LEU A 179 -4.13 2.97 -15.30
C LEU A 179 -2.70 2.81 -15.81
N GLU A 180 -2.59 2.42 -17.07
CA GLU A 180 -1.36 2.38 -17.85
C GLU A 180 -0.22 1.60 -17.17
N PRO A 181 -0.38 0.28 -16.95
CA PRO A 181 0.68 -0.54 -16.38
C PRO A 181 1.96 -0.54 -17.22
N TRP A 182 1.86 -0.31 -18.52
CA TRP A 182 3.00 -0.17 -19.44
C TRP A 182 3.77 1.15 -19.29
N ALA A 183 3.20 2.13 -18.56
CA ALA A 183 3.81 3.43 -18.23
C ALA A 183 4.00 3.56 -16.70
N ASP A 184 4.42 2.47 -16.06
CA ASP A 184 4.70 2.41 -14.62
C ASP A 184 3.52 2.85 -13.74
N PHE A 185 2.28 2.56 -14.17
CA PHE A 185 1.05 2.99 -13.49
C PHE A 185 0.97 4.51 -13.37
N SER A 186 0.56 5.16 -14.46
CA SER A 186 0.49 6.64 -14.53
C SER A 186 -0.50 7.27 -13.56
N THR A 187 -1.53 6.52 -13.16
CA THR A 187 -2.58 6.96 -12.24
C THR A 187 -3.09 5.78 -11.44
N ALA A 188 -3.33 5.99 -10.16
CA ALA A 188 -4.10 5.07 -9.33
C ALA A 188 -5.20 5.82 -8.58
N LYS A 189 -6.38 5.19 -8.47
CA LYS A 189 -7.58 5.73 -7.83
C LYS A 189 -8.24 4.65 -6.99
N ALA A 190 -8.66 5.01 -5.78
CA ALA A 190 -9.58 4.22 -4.98
C ALA A 190 -10.89 4.98 -4.82
N ILE A 191 -12.02 4.31 -5.04
CA ILE A 191 -13.33 4.95 -5.04
C ILE A 191 -14.35 4.12 -4.25
N ASN A 192 -15.17 4.81 -3.48
CA ASN A 192 -16.37 4.26 -2.85
C ASN A 192 -17.58 5.18 -3.11
N LYS A 193 -18.71 4.91 -2.46
CA LYS A 193 -19.96 5.67 -2.63
C LYS A 193 -19.90 7.12 -2.16
N ASN A 194 -18.90 7.52 -1.38
CA ASN A 194 -18.82 8.83 -0.74
C ASN A 194 -17.71 9.70 -1.32
N GLU A 195 -16.59 9.06 -1.71
CA GLU A 195 -15.37 9.76 -2.11
C GLU A 195 -14.52 8.97 -3.09
N ALA A 196 -13.65 9.68 -3.80
CA ALA A 196 -12.59 9.13 -4.63
C ALA A 196 -11.24 9.73 -4.21
N ILE A 197 -10.21 8.90 -4.14
CA ILE A 197 -8.83 9.29 -3.83
C ILE A 197 -7.97 8.91 -5.02
N THR A 198 -7.38 9.90 -5.67
CA THR A 198 -6.56 9.73 -6.87
C THR A 198 -5.13 10.22 -6.62
N VAL A 199 -4.15 9.45 -7.05
CA VAL A 199 -2.76 9.91 -7.16
C VAL A 199 -2.33 9.86 -8.61
N LEU A 200 -1.88 11.01 -9.11
CA LEU A 200 -1.33 11.18 -10.47
C LEU A 200 0.18 11.00 -10.41
N TYR A 201 0.72 9.95 -11.04
CA TYR A 201 2.15 9.64 -11.04
C TYR A 201 2.86 10.05 -12.34
N GLY A 202 2.28 9.77 -13.48
CA GLY A 202 2.84 10.07 -14.81
C GLY A 202 1.95 11.01 -15.63
N ASN A 203 0.66 10.71 -15.64
CA ASN A 203 -0.33 11.59 -16.26
C ASN A 203 -0.72 12.70 -15.27
N ASN A 204 -0.77 13.93 -15.75
CA ASN A 204 -1.18 15.08 -14.93
C ASN A 204 -2.59 15.59 -15.22
N SER A 205 -3.45 14.74 -15.78
CA SER A 205 -4.87 15.03 -16.02
C SER A 205 -5.76 14.04 -15.29
N GLU A 206 -6.89 14.53 -14.80
CA GLU A 206 -7.91 13.73 -14.12
C GLU A 206 -9.29 14.27 -14.47
N LYS A 207 -10.29 13.39 -14.44
CA LYS A 207 -11.71 13.77 -14.49
C LYS A 207 -12.31 13.59 -13.09
N SER A 208 -12.98 14.63 -12.59
CA SER A 208 -13.63 14.54 -11.28
C SER A 208 -14.84 13.62 -11.31
N GLU A 209 -15.05 12.88 -10.24
CA GLU A 209 -16.23 12.05 -10.08
C GLU A 209 -17.46 12.89 -9.78
N ASN A 210 -18.61 12.52 -10.36
CA ASN A 210 -19.86 13.22 -10.11
C ASN A 210 -20.55 12.69 -8.83
N GLY A 211 -21.05 13.62 -8.02
CA GLY A 211 -21.88 13.30 -6.86
C GLY A 211 -21.13 12.83 -5.61
N ILE A 212 -19.81 12.76 -5.66
CA ILE A 212 -18.94 12.44 -4.52
C ILE A 212 -17.81 13.44 -4.38
N THR A 213 -17.15 13.47 -3.23
CA THR A 213 -15.93 14.29 -3.02
C THR A 213 -14.73 13.59 -3.66
N SER A 214 -13.90 14.34 -4.39
CA SER A 214 -12.65 13.82 -4.97
C SER A 214 -11.43 14.46 -4.32
N TYR A 215 -10.50 13.64 -3.86
CA TYR A 215 -9.18 14.04 -3.37
C TYR A 215 -8.13 13.66 -4.40
N ILE A 216 -7.40 14.62 -4.93
CA ILE A 216 -6.43 14.43 -6.00
C ILE A 216 -5.06 14.90 -5.54
N PHE A 217 -4.08 14.03 -5.63
CA PHE A 217 -2.67 14.27 -5.29
C PHE A 217 -1.81 14.29 -6.53
N ASN A 218 -0.82 15.16 -6.53
CA ASN A 218 0.09 15.34 -7.66
C ASN A 218 1.48 14.78 -7.34
N SER A 219 1.81 13.64 -7.90
CA SER A 219 3.13 12.99 -7.81
C SER A 219 3.87 12.96 -9.17
N THR A 220 3.51 13.86 -10.11
CA THR A 220 4.05 13.85 -11.48
C THR A 220 5.38 14.59 -11.64
N GLY A 221 5.85 15.30 -10.63
CA GLY A 221 6.98 16.25 -10.73
C GLY A 221 6.64 17.57 -11.43
N LYS A 222 5.41 17.74 -11.92
CA LYS A 222 4.92 19.00 -12.50
C LYS A 222 4.19 19.81 -11.43
N GLY A 223 4.38 21.10 -11.37
CA GLY A 223 3.74 21.98 -10.38
C GLY A 223 2.24 22.24 -10.64
N HIS A 224 1.58 21.45 -11.47
CA HIS A 224 0.17 21.63 -11.81
C HIS A 224 -0.45 20.35 -12.36
N ILE A 225 -1.77 20.30 -12.30
CA ILE A 225 -2.59 19.26 -12.92
C ILE A 225 -3.64 19.91 -13.85
N TYR A 226 -4.24 19.10 -14.71
CA TYR A 226 -5.44 19.44 -15.48
C TYR A 226 -6.62 18.64 -14.93
N LEU A 227 -7.69 19.36 -14.56
CA LEU A 227 -8.92 18.74 -14.08
C LEU A 227 -10.06 19.00 -15.06
N GLU A 228 -10.71 17.92 -15.49
CA GLU A 228 -11.93 17.97 -16.28
C GLU A 228 -13.15 17.81 -15.37
N THR A 229 -14.15 18.67 -15.56
CA THR A 229 -15.43 18.58 -14.86
C THR A 229 -16.61 18.73 -15.83
N ASP A 230 -17.66 17.93 -15.61
CA ASP A 230 -18.88 17.98 -16.42
C ASP A 230 -19.87 19.07 -15.93
N THR A 231 -19.68 19.58 -14.73
CA THR A 231 -20.47 20.63 -14.11
C THR A 231 -19.56 21.61 -13.39
N GLU A 232 -20.03 22.87 -13.17
CA GLU A 232 -19.28 23.80 -12.30
C GLU A 232 -19.13 23.20 -10.91
N ARG A 233 -17.91 23.23 -10.36
CA ARG A 233 -17.56 22.68 -9.04
C ARG A 233 -16.86 23.70 -8.19
N THR A 234 -16.92 23.53 -6.88
CA THR A 234 -16.03 24.21 -5.95
C THR A 234 -14.87 23.29 -5.58
N TYR A 235 -13.73 23.88 -5.32
CA TYR A 235 -12.56 23.15 -4.88
C TYR A 235 -11.84 23.88 -3.74
N ASP A 236 -11.09 23.10 -2.97
CA ASP A 236 -10.12 23.57 -2.00
C ASP A 236 -8.76 22.92 -2.29
N ILE A 237 -7.69 23.70 -2.22
CA ILE A 237 -6.35 23.18 -2.05
C ILE A 237 -6.10 23.10 -0.55
N ILE A 238 -5.83 21.91 -0.07
CA ILE A 238 -5.65 21.60 1.35
C ILE A 238 -4.26 21.02 1.59
N ASP A 239 -3.75 21.12 2.80
CA ASP A 239 -2.64 20.28 3.27
C ASP A 239 -3.16 18.90 3.70
N TYR A 240 -2.27 18.02 4.12
CA TYR A 240 -2.66 16.67 4.56
C TYR A 240 -3.42 16.65 5.91
N LYS A 241 -3.50 17.77 6.62
CA LYS A 241 -4.42 17.99 7.78
C LYS A 241 -5.79 18.49 7.36
N GLU A 242 -6.02 18.61 6.06
CA GLU A 242 -7.23 19.24 5.48
C GLU A 242 -7.41 20.72 5.81
N ASN A 243 -6.36 21.44 6.24
CA ASN A 243 -6.43 22.88 6.35
C ASN A 243 -6.47 23.51 4.96
N ILE A 244 -7.46 24.38 4.75
CA ILE A 244 -7.66 25.05 3.46
C ILE A 244 -6.59 26.12 3.28
N LYS A 245 -5.79 25.97 2.21
CA LYS A 245 -4.82 26.97 1.75
C LYS A 245 -5.42 27.91 0.71
N LYS A 246 -6.31 27.40 -0.12
CA LYS A 246 -6.96 28.14 -1.19
C LYS A 246 -8.29 27.49 -1.56
N SER A 247 -9.28 28.30 -1.89
CA SER A 247 -10.56 27.86 -2.44
C SER A 247 -10.84 28.53 -3.78
N GLY A 248 -11.66 27.88 -4.60
CA GLY A 248 -12.07 28.43 -5.88
C GLY A 248 -13.21 27.68 -6.54
N LYS A 249 -13.50 28.07 -7.76
CA LYS A 249 -14.47 27.40 -8.64
C LYS A 249 -13.78 26.86 -9.88
N ILE A 250 -14.28 25.74 -10.38
CA ILE A 250 -13.85 25.09 -11.60
C ILE A 250 -15.04 25.16 -12.57
N PRO A 251 -14.90 25.85 -13.70
CA PRO A 251 -15.94 25.85 -14.74
C PRO A 251 -16.03 24.48 -15.43
N VAL A 252 -17.10 24.25 -16.14
CA VAL A 252 -17.26 23.08 -17.00
C VAL A 252 -16.12 23.02 -18.02
N GLY A 253 -15.58 21.82 -18.25
CA GLY A 253 -14.45 21.56 -19.14
C GLY A 253 -13.14 21.37 -18.40
N VAL A 254 -12.03 21.68 -19.03
CA VAL A 254 -10.68 21.43 -18.51
C VAL A 254 -10.10 22.70 -17.87
N SER A 255 -9.68 22.59 -16.62
CA SER A 255 -9.03 23.66 -15.86
C SER A 255 -7.61 23.27 -15.46
N LYS A 256 -6.66 24.20 -15.59
CA LYS A 256 -5.30 24.06 -15.08
C LYS A 256 -5.23 24.54 -13.64
N ILE A 257 -4.79 23.68 -12.72
CA ILE A 257 -4.72 23.98 -11.30
C ILE A 257 -3.28 23.78 -10.82
N ALA A 258 -2.67 24.78 -10.19
CA ALA A 258 -1.38 24.63 -9.52
C ALA A 258 -1.56 23.73 -8.29
N LEU A 259 -0.75 22.71 -8.14
CA LEU A 259 -0.83 21.74 -7.06
C LEU A 259 0.54 21.14 -6.79
N LEU A 260 1.03 21.30 -5.58
CA LEU A 260 2.31 20.76 -5.12
C LEU A 260 2.16 19.34 -4.58
N PRO A 261 3.25 18.53 -4.51
CA PRO A 261 3.19 17.17 -3.96
C PRO A 261 2.79 17.12 -2.47
N THR A 262 3.03 18.21 -1.73
CA THR A 262 2.66 18.35 -0.31
C THR A 262 1.23 18.86 -0.11
N GLU A 263 0.44 18.89 -1.17
CA GLU A 263 -0.92 19.41 -1.18
C GLU A 263 -1.89 18.40 -1.79
N CYS A 264 -3.15 18.56 -1.47
CA CYS A 264 -4.25 17.81 -2.04
C CYS A 264 -5.29 18.77 -2.62
N LEU A 265 -5.78 18.47 -3.81
CA LEU A 265 -6.96 19.13 -4.38
C LEU A 265 -8.20 18.37 -3.94
N ARG A 266 -9.03 18.99 -3.11
CA ARG A 266 -10.36 18.48 -2.76
C ARG A 266 -11.39 19.15 -3.66
N VAL A 267 -12.06 18.35 -4.50
CA VAL A 267 -13.20 18.79 -5.32
C VAL A 267 -14.48 18.40 -4.59
N ASN A 268 -15.27 19.41 -4.25
CA ASN A 268 -16.47 19.21 -3.45
C ASN A 268 -17.58 18.56 -4.28
N LYS A 269 -18.43 17.79 -3.59
CA LYS A 269 -19.57 17.08 -4.16
C LYS A 269 -20.52 17.97 -4.95
#